data_de6e258baba7047410d18b9b6a936159
#
_entry.id   de6e258baba7047410d18b9b6a936159
#
_cell.length_a   1.000
_cell.length_b   1.000
_cell.length_c   1.000
_cell.angle_alpha   90.00
_cell.angle_beta   90.00
_cell.angle_gamma   90.00
#
_symmetry.space_group_name_H-M   'P 1'
#
loop_
_entity.id
_entity.type
_entity.pdbx_description
1 polymer ?
#
loop_
_entity_poly.entity_id
_entity_poly.type
_entity_poly.pdbx_seq_one_letter_code
_entity_poly.pdbx_strand_id
1 'polypeptide(L)' 'MSENNNVRLGLIELYKNKVRFLNFTDVEINEKHESKFLSDEEYEILINLYNEYKSENK' A
#
# COMPACT_ATOMS: atom_id res chain seq x y z
N MET A 1 17.25 -3.87 14.87
CA MET A 1 17.03 -3.64 14.45
C MET A 1 16.55 -3.11 13.78
N SER A 2 16.17 -2.77 13.71
CA SER A 2 15.74 -2.18 13.18
C SER A 2 15.73 -1.98 12.03
N GLU A 3 15.75 -2.34 11.34
CA GLU A 3 15.73 -2.30 10.24
C GLU A 3 14.59 -2.06 9.54
N ASN A 4 13.59 -2.13 9.73
CA ASN A 4 12.39 -1.97 9.10
C ASN A 4 11.80 -0.68 9.22
N ASN A 5 12.54 0.38 9.32
CA ASN A 5 12.04 1.70 9.56
C ASN A 5 11.29 2.28 8.41
N ASN A 6 11.44 1.69 7.23
CA ASN A 6 10.76 2.20 6.06
C ASN A 6 9.34 1.66 5.92
N VAL A 7 8.91 0.80 6.81
CA VAL A 7 7.58 0.24 6.74
C VAL A 7 6.85 0.54 8.04
N ARG A 8 5.88 1.43 7.97
CA ARG A 8 5.10 1.80 9.13
C ARG A 8 3.89 0.88 9.20
N LEU A 9 3.95 -0.09 10.08
CA LEU A 9 2.96 -1.14 10.13
C LEU A 9 1.54 -0.62 10.38
N GLY A 10 1.43 0.39 11.23
CA GLY A 10 0.12 0.97 11.47
C GLY A 10 -0.47 1.59 10.23
N LEU A 11 0.35 2.28 9.46
CA LEU A 11 -0.08 2.88 8.22
C LEU A 11 -0.46 1.80 7.20
N ILE A 12 0.34 0.76 7.13
CA ILE A 12 0.06 -0.34 6.21
C ILE A 12 -1.27 -0.99 6.55
N GLU A 13 -1.55 -1.20 7.84
CA GLU A 13 -2.81 -1.81 8.23
C GLU A 13 -3.99 -0.93 7.83
N LEU A 14 -3.85 0.36 8.01
CA LEU A 14 -4.91 1.29 7.64
C LEU A 14 -5.19 1.24 6.15
N TYR A 15 -4.15 1.34 5.34
CA TYR A 15 -4.33 1.35 3.90
C TYR A 15 -4.66 -0.03 3.36
N LYS A 16 -4.23 -1.09 4.04
CA LYS A 16 -4.58 -2.43 3.65
C LYS A 16 -6.09 -2.60 3.64
N ASN A 17 -6.78 -2.06 4.64
CA ASN A 17 -8.22 -2.13 4.66
C ASN A 17 -8.84 -1.36 3.50
N LYS A 18 -8.29 -0.21 3.17
CA LYS A 18 -8.80 0.57 2.05
C LYS A 18 -8.59 -0.16 0.73
N VAL A 19 -7.42 -0.77 0.58
CA VAL A 19 -7.10 -1.51 -0.63
C VAL A 19 -8.00 -2.74 -0.75
N ARG A 20 -8.24 -3.40 0.38
CA ARG A 20 -9.05 -4.60 0.39
C ARG A 20 -10.44 -4.37 -0.18
N PHE A 21 -11.00 -3.20 0.08
CA PHE A 21 -12.32 -2.88 -0.42
C PHE A 21 -12.25 -2.08 -1.73
N LEU A 22 -11.05 -2.01 -2.31
CA LEU A 22 -10.80 -1.30 -3.56
C LEU A 22 -11.17 0.18 -3.50
N ASN A 23 -11.10 0.75 -2.30
CA ASN A 23 -11.33 2.18 -2.12
C ASN A 23 -10.05 2.97 -2.30
N PHE A 24 -8.93 2.29 -2.45
CA PHE A 24 -7.63 2.94 -2.58
C PHE A 24 -6.94 2.21 -3.74
N THR A 25 -6.95 2.81 -4.91
CA THR A 25 -6.51 2.15 -6.11
C THR A 25 -5.03 2.37 -6.37
N ASP A 26 -4.52 1.72 -7.41
CA ASP A 26 -3.12 1.87 -7.77
C ASP A 26 -2.78 3.31 -8.12
N VAL A 27 -3.71 4.06 -8.67
CA VAL A 27 -3.47 5.45 -8.98
C VAL A 27 -3.17 6.23 -7.71
N GLU A 28 -3.96 6.00 -6.68
CA GLU A 28 -3.76 6.69 -5.41
C GLU A 28 -2.50 6.23 -4.71
N ILE A 29 -2.19 4.94 -4.82
CA ILE A 29 -0.96 4.41 -4.24
C ILE A 29 0.24 5.07 -4.90
N ASN A 30 0.19 5.19 -6.23
CA ASN A 30 1.28 5.84 -6.97
C ASN A 30 1.42 7.31 -6.59
N GLU A 31 0.31 7.99 -6.42
CA GLU A 31 0.36 9.40 -6.04
C GLU A 31 1.01 9.59 -4.68
N LYS A 32 0.66 8.73 -3.73
CA LYS A 32 1.25 8.83 -2.40
C LYS A 32 2.74 8.52 -2.43
N HIS A 33 3.12 7.58 -3.28
CA HIS A 33 4.53 7.24 -3.43
C HIS A 33 5.30 8.40 -4.06
N GLU A 34 4.72 9.02 -5.07
CA GLU A 34 5.39 10.13 -5.74
C GLU A 34 5.53 11.34 -4.84
N SER A 35 4.58 11.54 -3.95
CA SER A 35 4.63 12.67 -3.04
C SER A 35 5.54 12.39 -1.84
N LYS A 36 6.17 11.21 -1.81
CA LYS A 36 7.08 10.79 -0.75
C LYS A 36 6.38 10.46 0.56
N PHE A 37 5.06 10.35 0.52
CA PHE A 37 4.32 9.96 1.70
C PHE A 37 4.56 8.48 2.00
N LEU A 38 4.65 7.64 0.97
CA LEU A 38 4.95 6.25 1.13
C LEU A 38 6.40 5.98 0.75
N SER A 39 7.08 5.14 1.52
CA SER A 39 8.42 4.71 1.16
C SER A 39 8.32 3.68 0.04
N ASP A 40 9.46 3.34 -0.55
CA ASP A 40 9.47 2.36 -1.63
C ASP A 40 8.95 1.02 -1.14
N GLU A 41 9.30 0.63 0.07
CA GLU A 41 8.85 -0.64 0.62
C GLU A 41 7.36 -0.62 0.88
N GLU A 42 6.85 0.48 1.41
CA GLU A 42 5.42 0.60 1.67
C GLU A 42 4.63 0.58 0.37
N TYR A 43 5.13 1.28 -0.62
CA TYR A 43 4.51 1.31 -1.93
C TYR A 43 4.42 -0.10 -2.50
N GLU A 44 5.50 -0.84 -2.43
CA GLU A 44 5.52 -2.18 -2.99
C GLU A 44 4.53 -3.10 -2.30
N ILE A 45 4.46 -3.02 -0.98
CA ILE A 45 3.52 -3.82 -0.23
C ILE A 45 2.08 -3.51 -0.66
N LEU A 46 1.76 -2.24 -0.75
CA LEU A 46 0.39 -1.84 -1.06
C LEU A 46 0.01 -2.16 -2.50
N ILE A 47 0.93 -1.98 -3.42
CA ILE A 47 0.68 -2.31 -4.82
C ILE A 47 0.44 -3.81 -4.98
N ASN A 48 1.23 -4.61 -4.30
CA ASN A 48 1.04 -6.06 -4.38
C ASN A 48 -0.28 -6.47 -3.78
N LEU A 49 -0.68 -5.86 -2.68
CA LEU A 49 -1.97 -6.14 -2.07
C LEU A 49 -3.12 -5.74 -2.98
N TYR A 50 -2.98 -4.59 -3.61
CA TYR A 50 -4.02 -4.11 -4.52
C TYR A 50 -4.21 -5.09 -5.67
N ASN A 51 -3.11 -5.54 -6.26
CA ASN A 51 -3.18 -6.47 -7.37
C ASN A 51 -3.78 -7.79 -6.95
N GLU A 52 -3.47 -8.23 -5.74
CA GLU A 52 -3.97 -9.48 -5.23
C GLU A 52 -5.49 -9.40 -5.01
N TYR A 53 -5.95 -8.34 -4.36
CA TYR A 53 -7.37 -8.19 -4.10
C TYR A 53 -8.15 -7.95 -5.38
N LYS A 54 -7.59 -7.22 -6.31
CA LYS A 54 -8.23 -6.96 -7.58
C LYS A 54 -8.42 -8.26 -8.33
N SER A 55 -7.41 -9.12 -8.28
CA SER A 55 -7.48 -10.39 -8.96
C SER A 55 -8.56 -11.28 -8.35
N GLU A 56 -8.72 -11.21 -7.03
CA GLU A 56 -9.72 -12.01 -6.37
C GLU A 56 -11.13 -11.53 -6.62
N ASN A 57 -11.26 -10.26 -6.94
CA ASN A 57 -12.56 -9.66 -7.11
C ASN A 57 -12.98 -9.55 -8.54
N LYS A 58 -12.50 -10.37 -9.40
CA LYS A 58 -12.86 -10.27 -10.78
C LYS A 58 -14.26 -10.66 -11.08
#